data_2404a6c900a124bd8bc7f5ba1d51b053
#
_entry.id   2404a6c900a124bd8bc7f5ba1d51b053
#
_cell.length_a   1.000
_cell.length_b   1.000
_cell.length_c   1.000
_cell.angle_alpha   90.00
_cell.angle_beta   90.00
_cell.angle_gamma   90.00
#
_symmetry.space_group_name_H-M   'P 1'
#
loop_
_entity.id
_entity.type
_entity.pdbx_description
1 polymer ?
#
loop_
_entity_poly.entity_id
_entity_poly.type
_entity_poly.pdbx_seq_one_letter_code
_entity_poly.pdbx_strand_id
1 'polypeptide(L)'
;MKILFVHQNFPGQFLHLAPELKARGHDCLALTDATNKRASVVPVLKYKHEAQTVDAAACRLGRNYTQMSDRGVSCARAALQLRLQQNYVPDVIFGHSGWGETLFLKEVWPEAKLLVYAEFYYKGRGADVGFDLEFSKPSFDQVMVAQGRTTHLGQALVHADAGLSPTEWQASTYPASIRAMIKVIHDGVDTAVLLPNHAATFDLADGRKLRTGDEVLTFVNRNLEPYRGYHIFMRALPAILAARPQAQVVIVGGDEVSYGAAPKGEKGWKDHILNEVRDKLDVARVHFVGKVPYAQFVALMQVSRAHAYLTYPFVLSWSMIEAMSAGAHVVGSRTAPVQEVITDGENGSLVDFFDVAAWSAKLTEALAEPEKFQPLRARARETALNRYDMRKICLPKMVEYVESLGPKAAV
;
A
#
# COMPACT_ATOMS: atom_id res chain seq x y z
N MET A 1 -25.00 11.70 10.73
CA MET A 1 -25.20 10.64 9.71
C MET A 1 -24.87 9.29 10.31
N LYS A 2 -25.50 8.23 9.78
CA LYS A 2 -25.10 6.84 10.01
C LYS A 2 -24.13 6.40 8.93
N ILE A 3 -22.94 5.98 9.28
CA ILE A 3 -21.88 5.60 8.33
C ILE A 3 -21.48 4.15 8.58
N LEU A 4 -21.60 3.32 7.55
CA LEU A 4 -21.19 1.93 7.56
C LEU A 4 -19.86 1.77 6.82
N PHE A 5 -18.79 1.41 7.54
CA PHE A 5 -17.53 1.00 6.92
C PHE A 5 -17.54 -0.48 6.60
N VAL A 6 -17.01 -0.86 5.44
CA VAL A 6 -16.96 -2.27 5.01
C VAL A 6 -15.55 -2.63 4.53
N HIS A 7 -14.88 -3.52 5.27
CA HIS A 7 -13.51 -3.94 4.96
C HIS A 7 -13.18 -5.25 5.69
N GLN A 8 -12.70 -6.29 4.97
CA GLN A 8 -12.39 -7.60 5.56
C GLN A 8 -11.41 -7.50 6.76
N ASN A 9 -10.49 -6.57 6.75
CA ASN A 9 -9.47 -6.35 7.78
C ASN A 9 -9.61 -4.96 8.43
N PHE A 10 -10.85 -4.53 8.72
CA PHE A 10 -11.09 -3.23 9.34
C PHE A 10 -10.18 -3.03 10.58
N PRO A 11 -9.58 -1.83 10.80
CA PRO A 11 -9.85 -0.59 10.08
C PRO A 11 -9.19 -0.44 8.69
N GLY A 12 -8.13 -1.19 8.35
CA GLY A 12 -7.48 -1.06 7.06
C GLY A 12 -7.16 0.40 6.70
N GLN A 13 -7.58 0.87 5.55
CA GLN A 13 -7.44 2.25 5.08
C GLN A 13 -8.25 3.27 5.89
N PHE A 14 -9.23 2.81 6.68
CA PHE A 14 -10.09 3.67 7.51
C PHE A 14 -9.54 3.97 8.90
N LEU A 15 -8.26 3.63 9.16
CA LEU A 15 -7.61 3.72 10.48
C LEU A 15 -7.77 5.10 11.14
N HIS A 16 -7.66 6.16 10.38
CA HIS A 16 -7.77 7.53 10.87
C HIS A 16 -9.15 8.14 10.59
N LEU A 17 -9.75 7.78 9.46
CA LEU A 17 -11.02 8.34 9.02
C LEU A 17 -12.21 7.92 9.92
N ALA A 18 -12.31 6.65 10.25
CA ALA A 18 -13.44 6.15 11.03
C ALA A 18 -13.48 6.73 12.46
N PRO A 19 -12.36 6.81 13.21
CA PRO A 19 -12.32 7.52 14.49
C PRO A 19 -12.66 9.01 14.39
N GLU A 20 -12.18 9.71 13.37
CA GLU A 20 -12.42 11.14 13.17
C GLU A 20 -13.91 11.42 12.91
N LEU A 21 -14.54 10.65 12.02
CA LEU A 21 -15.98 10.79 11.75
C LEU A 21 -16.82 10.47 13.01
N LYS A 22 -16.42 9.46 13.78
CA LYS A 22 -17.06 9.17 15.08
C LYS A 22 -16.90 10.33 16.07
N ALA A 23 -15.71 10.93 16.15
CA ALA A 23 -15.45 12.09 17.03
C ALA A 23 -16.26 13.33 16.65
N ARG A 24 -16.60 13.48 15.36
CA ARG A 24 -17.50 14.51 14.84
C ARG A 24 -18.98 14.26 15.11
N GLY A 25 -19.31 13.18 15.81
CA GLY A 25 -20.69 12.85 16.20
C GLY A 25 -21.47 12.01 15.18
N HIS A 26 -20.79 11.44 14.17
CA HIS A 26 -21.44 10.47 13.28
C HIS A 26 -21.63 9.13 13.97
N ASP A 27 -22.75 8.46 13.70
CA ASP A 27 -23.02 7.08 14.11
C ASP A 27 -22.28 6.11 13.18
N CYS A 28 -21.10 5.68 13.60
CA CYS A 28 -20.20 4.86 12.80
C CYS A 28 -20.25 3.40 13.25
N LEU A 29 -20.44 2.50 12.29
CA LEU A 29 -20.39 1.05 12.45
C LEU A 29 -19.46 0.45 11.39
N ALA A 30 -18.77 -0.64 11.71
CA ALA A 30 -17.97 -1.36 10.73
C ALA A 30 -18.44 -2.81 10.55
N LEU A 31 -18.44 -3.29 9.31
CA LEU A 31 -18.68 -4.68 8.94
C LEU A 31 -17.36 -5.29 8.45
N THR A 32 -16.93 -6.37 9.09
CA THR A 32 -15.61 -6.99 8.83
C THR A 32 -15.68 -8.51 8.87
N ASP A 33 -14.68 -9.18 8.29
CA ASP A 33 -14.57 -10.65 8.33
C ASP A 33 -14.38 -11.14 9.76
N ALA A 34 -14.97 -12.30 10.09
CA ALA A 34 -14.88 -12.91 11.41
C ALA A 34 -13.45 -13.24 11.87
N THR A 35 -12.55 -13.46 10.91
CA THR A 35 -11.12 -13.74 11.17
C THR A 35 -10.32 -12.50 11.55
N ASN A 36 -10.89 -11.31 11.36
CA ASN A 36 -10.22 -10.06 11.70
C ASN A 36 -10.07 -9.91 13.23
N LYS A 37 -8.83 -9.76 13.69
CA LYS A 37 -8.46 -9.59 15.10
C LYS A 37 -7.99 -8.17 15.45
N ARG A 38 -8.05 -7.23 14.52
CA ARG A 38 -7.56 -5.87 14.73
C ARG A 38 -8.48 -5.11 15.68
N ALA A 39 -7.88 -4.33 16.58
CA ALA A 39 -8.63 -3.45 17.45
C ALA A 39 -9.27 -2.29 16.67
N SER A 40 -10.40 -1.80 17.15
CA SER A 40 -11.12 -0.66 16.59
C SER A 40 -11.83 0.13 17.70
N VAL A 41 -11.82 1.46 17.56
CA VAL A 41 -12.61 2.37 18.40
C VAL A 41 -14.05 2.56 17.90
N VAL A 42 -14.31 2.13 16.66
CA VAL A 42 -15.66 2.09 16.07
C VAL A 42 -16.25 0.72 16.35
N PRO A 43 -17.54 0.61 16.73
CA PRO A 43 -18.23 -0.67 16.86
C PRO A 43 -18.08 -1.54 15.62
N VAL A 44 -17.88 -2.84 15.81
CA VAL A 44 -17.62 -3.77 14.71
C VAL A 44 -18.61 -4.92 14.76
N LEU A 45 -19.30 -5.15 13.66
CA LEU A 45 -20.06 -6.36 13.39
C LEU A 45 -19.23 -7.29 12.50
N LYS A 46 -19.14 -8.56 12.86
CA LYS A 46 -18.37 -9.56 12.11
C LYS A 46 -19.27 -10.44 11.28
N TYR A 47 -18.95 -10.61 9.99
CA TYR A 47 -19.57 -11.62 9.14
C TYR A 47 -18.65 -12.84 8.98
N LYS A 48 -19.27 -14.03 8.94
CA LYS A 48 -18.55 -15.28 8.66
C LYS A 48 -18.54 -15.52 7.15
N HIS A 49 -17.35 -15.69 6.60
CA HIS A 49 -17.16 -16.10 5.22
C HIS A 49 -16.38 -17.41 5.21
N GLU A 50 -16.99 -18.45 4.64
CA GLU A 50 -16.34 -19.73 4.36
C GLU A 50 -16.12 -19.79 2.85
N ALA A 51 -14.85 -19.65 2.44
CA ALA A 51 -14.51 -19.68 1.03
C ALA A 51 -14.91 -21.05 0.42
N GLN A 52 -15.74 -21.02 -0.61
CA GLN A 52 -16.09 -22.22 -1.35
C GLN A 52 -14.91 -22.69 -2.21
N THR A 53 -14.73 -23.98 -2.29
CA THR A 53 -13.77 -24.57 -3.21
C THR A 53 -14.29 -24.41 -4.64
N VAL A 54 -13.64 -23.57 -5.43
CA VAL A 54 -13.95 -23.44 -6.84
C VAL A 54 -13.36 -24.63 -7.59
N ASP A 55 -14.20 -25.36 -8.30
CA ASP A 55 -13.78 -26.51 -9.11
C ASP A 55 -12.62 -26.14 -10.04
N ALA A 56 -11.61 -27.03 -10.11
CA ALA A 56 -10.48 -26.86 -11.01
C ALA A 56 -10.91 -26.84 -12.49
N ALA A 57 -12.02 -27.50 -12.84
CA ALA A 57 -12.62 -27.47 -14.18
C ALA A 57 -13.40 -26.18 -14.48
N ALA A 58 -13.70 -25.35 -13.44
CA ALA A 58 -14.36 -24.08 -13.66
C ALA A 58 -13.50 -23.13 -14.52
N CYS A 59 -14.16 -22.26 -15.28
CA CYS A 59 -13.47 -21.29 -16.13
C CYS A 59 -12.42 -20.50 -15.33
N ARG A 60 -11.17 -20.59 -15.73
CA ARG A 60 -10.03 -19.93 -15.08
C ARG A 60 -10.23 -18.43 -14.89
N LEU A 61 -10.90 -17.77 -15.85
CA LEU A 61 -11.17 -16.33 -15.79
C LEU A 61 -12.25 -15.98 -14.76
N GLY A 62 -13.20 -16.89 -14.52
CA GLY A 62 -14.30 -16.68 -13.58
C GLY A 62 -13.93 -16.97 -12.11
N ARG A 63 -12.85 -17.69 -11.84
CA ARG A 63 -12.51 -18.12 -10.47
C ARG A 63 -12.38 -16.95 -9.48
N ASN A 64 -11.64 -15.92 -9.87
CA ASN A 64 -11.47 -14.75 -9.01
C ASN A 64 -12.82 -14.07 -8.73
N TYR A 65 -13.64 -13.87 -9.76
CA TYR A 65 -14.97 -13.29 -9.59
C TYR A 65 -15.87 -14.14 -8.69
N THR A 66 -15.85 -15.47 -8.85
CA THR A 66 -16.62 -16.39 -8.00
C THR A 66 -16.22 -16.24 -6.52
N GLN A 67 -14.92 -16.18 -6.21
CA GLN A 67 -14.45 -16.00 -4.83
C GLN A 67 -14.85 -14.63 -4.25
N MET A 68 -14.73 -13.56 -5.05
CA MET A 68 -15.09 -12.21 -4.62
C MET A 68 -16.62 -12.06 -4.44
N SER A 69 -17.41 -12.61 -5.35
CA SER A 69 -18.87 -12.57 -5.25
C SER A 69 -19.40 -13.41 -4.08
N ASP A 70 -18.80 -14.55 -3.79
CA ASP A 70 -19.16 -15.39 -2.65
C ASP A 70 -18.92 -14.65 -1.31
N ARG A 71 -17.77 -13.95 -1.18
CA ARG A 71 -17.55 -13.05 -0.04
C ARG A 71 -18.59 -11.91 -0.01
N GLY A 72 -18.87 -11.31 -1.13
CA GLY A 72 -19.90 -10.27 -1.26
C GLY A 72 -21.28 -10.73 -0.79
N VAL A 73 -21.68 -11.96 -1.14
CA VAL A 73 -22.94 -12.59 -0.67
C VAL A 73 -22.91 -12.76 0.85
N SER A 74 -21.81 -13.25 1.41
CA SER A 74 -21.66 -13.43 2.86
C SER A 74 -21.77 -12.10 3.61
N CYS A 75 -21.14 -11.05 3.11
CA CYS A 75 -21.22 -9.70 3.64
C CYS A 75 -22.64 -9.13 3.53
N ALA A 76 -23.31 -9.27 2.37
CA ALA A 76 -24.65 -8.78 2.15
C ALA A 76 -25.70 -9.49 3.02
N ARG A 77 -25.55 -10.78 3.29
CA ARG A 77 -26.42 -11.52 4.23
C ARG A 77 -26.31 -10.96 5.64
N ALA A 78 -25.10 -10.69 6.13
CA ALA A 78 -24.92 -10.06 7.44
C ALA A 78 -25.48 -8.62 7.46
N ALA A 79 -25.32 -7.88 6.40
CA ALA A 79 -25.91 -6.56 6.21
C ALA A 79 -27.45 -6.61 6.24
N LEU A 80 -28.05 -7.60 5.59
CA LEU A 80 -29.51 -7.81 5.60
C LEU A 80 -30.01 -8.14 7.00
N GLN A 81 -29.29 -8.99 7.75
CA GLN A 81 -29.63 -9.26 9.16
C GLN A 81 -29.58 -8.00 10.01
N LEU A 82 -28.55 -7.17 9.85
CA LEU A 82 -28.42 -5.89 10.54
C LEU A 82 -29.62 -4.97 10.24
N ARG A 83 -30.04 -4.88 8.98
CA ARG A 83 -31.22 -4.12 8.57
C ARG A 83 -32.50 -4.65 9.20
N LEU A 84 -32.74 -5.97 9.14
CA LEU A 84 -33.99 -6.58 9.60
C LEU A 84 -34.10 -6.67 11.11
N GLN A 85 -33.02 -6.98 11.82
CA GLN A 85 -33.03 -7.21 13.26
C GLN A 85 -32.82 -5.96 14.10
N GLN A 86 -32.06 -4.98 13.58
CA GLN A 86 -31.70 -3.75 14.29
C GLN A 86 -32.29 -2.49 13.65
N ASN A 87 -33.07 -2.66 12.57
CA ASN A 87 -33.60 -1.55 11.76
C ASN A 87 -32.51 -0.53 11.40
N TYR A 88 -31.28 -1.03 11.14
CA TYR A 88 -30.14 -0.19 10.79
C TYR A 88 -30.21 0.18 9.30
N VAL A 89 -30.20 1.48 9.04
CA VAL A 89 -30.16 2.04 7.68
C VAL A 89 -29.05 3.09 7.65
N PRO A 90 -27.94 2.84 6.95
CA PRO A 90 -26.87 3.83 6.80
C PRO A 90 -27.25 4.92 5.81
N ASP A 91 -26.78 6.15 6.07
CA ASP A 91 -26.81 7.24 5.08
C ASP A 91 -25.71 7.03 4.03
N VAL A 92 -24.52 6.64 4.50
CA VAL A 92 -23.33 6.40 3.66
C VAL A 92 -22.73 5.04 4.01
N ILE A 93 -22.39 4.27 2.97
CA ILE A 93 -21.59 3.06 3.05
C ILE A 93 -20.24 3.38 2.43
N PHE A 94 -19.15 3.18 3.17
CA PHE A 94 -17.81 3.33 2.62
C PHE A 94 -17.07 1.98 2.68
N GLY A 95 -16.86 1.37 1.53
CA GLY A 95 -16.27 0.04 1.42
C GLY A 95 -15.10 -0.04 0.47
N HIS A 96 -14.24 -1.03 0.69
CA HIS A 96 -13.11 -1.32 -0.19
C HIS A 96 -13.51 -2.33 -1.26
N SER A 97 -13.24 -2.04 -2.55
CA SER A 97 -13.64 -2.90 -3.68
C SER A 97 -12.84 -4.20 -3.79
N GLY A 98 -11.67 -4.28 -3.19
CA GLY A 98 -10.64 -5.30 -3.49
C GLY A 98 -11.04 -6.75 -3.22
N TRP A 99 -12.03 -7.00 -2.36
CA TRP A 99 -12.38 -8.35 -1.93
C TRP A 99 -13.86 -8.73 -2.07
N GLY A 100 -14.65 -7.88 -2.73
CA GLY A 100 -16.02 -8.19 -3.15
C GLY A 100 -17.11 -7.80 -2.15
N GLU A 101 -16.82 -7.36 -0.93
CA GLU A 101 -17.83 -7.05 0.09
C GLU A 101 -18.84 -5.98 -0.35
N THR A 102 -18.43 -5.06 -1.23
CA THR A 102 -19.28 -3.95 -1.68
C THR A 102 -20.28 -4.32 -2.77
N LEU A 103 -20.14 -5.51 -3.38
CA LEU A 103 -20.87 -5.89 -4.61
C LEU A 103 -22.40 -5.84 -4.48
N PHE A 104 -22.96 -6.19 -3.32
CA PHE A 104 -24.41 -6.38 -3.16
C PHE A 104 -25.00 -5.51 -2.05
N LEU A 105 -24.28 -4.51 -1.55
CA LEU A 105 -24.78 -3.68 -0.45
C LEU A 105 -25.91 -2.75 -0.88
N LYS A 106 -25.95 -2.35 -2.13
CA LYS A 106 -27.07 -1.57 -2.69
C LYS A 106 -28.37 -2.38 -2.78
N GLU A 107 -28.29 -3.70 -2.87
CA GLU A 107 -29.49 -4.57 -2.80
C GLU A 107 -30.07 -4.62 -1.37
N VAL A 108 -29.22 -4.39 -0.37
CA VAL A 108 -29.67 -4.29 1.02
C VAL A 108 -30.18 -2.90 1.34
N TRP A 109 -29.48 -1.85 0.90
CA TRP A 109 -29.81 -0.43 1.16
C TRP A 109 -29.75 0.38 -0.14
N PRO A 110 -30.81 0.32 -0.99
CA PRO A 110 -30.81 1.01 -2.29
C PRO A 110 -30.59 2.52 -2.18
N GLU A 111 -31.12 3.14 -1.11
CA GLU A 111 -31.06 4.59 -0.91
C GLU A 111 -29.76 5.08 -0.28
N ALA A 112 -29.00 4.20 0.39
CA ALA A 112 -27.72 4.57 1.01
C ALA A 112 -26.71 4.95 -0.07
N LYS A 113 -25.93 6.00 0.18
CA LYS A 113 -24.82 6.39 -0.72
C LYS A 113 -23.66 5.43 -0.57
N LEU A 114 -23.28 4.77 -1.66
CA LEU A 114 -22.14 3.85 -1.69
C LEU A 114 -20.89 4.59 -2.22
N LEU A 115 -19.95 4.83 -1.34
CA LEU A 115 -18.59 5.27 -1.66
C LEU A 115 -17.65 4.05 -1.69
N VAL A 116 -16.92 3.87 -2.78
CA VAL A 116 -16.02 2.74 -2.98
C VAL A 116 -14.57 3.22 -2.96
N TYR A 117 -13.74 2.62 -2.08
CA TYR A 117 -12.30 2.80 -2.13
C TYR A 117 -11.76 2.01 -3.33
N ALA A 118 -11.41 2.75 -4.37
CA ALA A 118 -10.94 2.27 -5.66
C ALA A 118 -9.40 2.25 -5.68
N GLU A 119 -8.81 1.24 -5.03
CA GLU A 119 -7.37 1.18 -4.83
C GLU A 119 -6.61 0.95 -6.14
N PHE A 120 -7.03 -0.01 -6.95
CA PHE A 120 -6.33 -0.39 -8.17
C PHE A 120 -7.22 -1.18 -9.13
N TYR A 121 -7.03 -0.94 -10.43
CA TYR A 121 -7.71 -1.70 -11.49
C TYR A 121 -6.66 -2.40 -12.36
N TYR A 122 -6.66 -3.73 -12.37
CA TYR A 122 -5.65 -4.51 -13.06
C TYR A 122 -5.68 -4.28 -14.57
N LYS A 123 -4.51 -4.15 -15.17
CA LYS A 123 -4.33 -4.01 -16.62
C LYS A 123 -3.47 -5.16 -17.13
N GLY A 124 -3.89 -5.77 -18.21
CA GLY A 124 -3.09 -6.80 -18.86
C GLY A 124 -1.86 -6.26 -19.59
N ARG A 125 -1.74 -4.93 -19.72
CA ARG A 125 -0.60 -4.25 -20.38
C ARG A 125 -0.40 -2.85 -19.78
N GLY A 126 0.86 -2.42 -19.71
CA GLY A 126 1.21 -1.07 -19.26
C GLY A 126 1.09 -0.84 -17.75
N ALA A 127 0.98 -1.92 -16.97
CA ALA A 127 1.02 -1.90 -15.51
C ALA A 127 1.93 -3.07 -15.03
N ASP A 128 1.55 -3.74 -13.95
CA ASP A 128 2.32 -4.79 -13.31
C ASP A 128 2.49 -6.06 -14.16
N VAL A 129 1.46 -6.43 -14.93
CA VAL A 129 1.48 -7.67 -15.73
C VAL A 129 2.52 -7.58 -16.85
N GLY A 130 3.52 -8.47 -16.82
CA GLY A 130 4.60 -8.52 -17.81
C GLY A 130 5.58 -7.34 -17.74
N PHE A 131 5.60 -6.59 -16.64
CA PHE A 131 6.58 -5.53 -16.42
C PHE A 131 7.99 -6.11 -16.24
N ASP A 132 8.10 -7.18 -15.46
CA ASP A 132 9.35 -7.89 -15.24
C ASP A 132 9.36 -9.22 -16.02
N LEU A 133 10.17 -9.26 -17.07
CA LEU A 133 10.25 -10.40 -17.97
C LEU A 133 11.00 -11.59 -17.37
N GLU A 134 11.72 -11.39 -16.27
CA GLU A 134 12.39 -12.48 -15.55
C GLU A 134 11.36 -13.40 -14.87
N PHE A 135 10.33 -12.83 -14.26
CA PHE A 135 9.35 -13.58 -13.48
C PHE A 135 8.00 -13.75 -14.19
N SER A 136 7.70 -12.93 -15.18
CA SER A 136 6.41 -12.97 -15.87
C SER A 136 6.54 -12.62 -17.33
N LYS A 137 6.65 -13.61 -18.19
CA LYS A 137 6.59 -13.40 -19.66
C LYS A 137 5.14 -13.12 -20.05
N PRO A 138 4.86 -11.95 -20.65
CA PRO A 138 3.49 -11.61 -21.04
C PRO A 138 2.98 -12.60 -22.09
N SER A 139 1.80 -13.15 -21.85
CA SER A 139 1.07 -13.99 -22.80
C SER A 139 -0.35 -13.45 -22.94
N PHE A 140 -1.02 -13.80 -24.03
CA PHE A 140 -2.42 -13.44 -24.23
C PHE A 140 -3.30 -13.97 -23.10
N ASP A 141 -3.03 -15.18 -22.61
CA ASP A 141 -3.74 -15.77 -21.48
C ASP A 141 -3.58 -14.96 -20.19
N GLN A 142 -2.39 -14.43 -19.92
CA GLN A 142 -2.17 -13.57 -18.75
C GLN A 142 -2.92 -12.24 -18.87
N VAL A 143 -2.99 -11.66 -20.06
CA VAL A 143 -3.80 -10.47 -20.33
C VAL A 143 -5.27 -10.75 -20.04
N MET A 144 -5.82 -11.89 -20.51
CA MET A 144 -7.21 -12.28 -20.24
C MET A 144 -7.45 -12.52 -18.75
N VAL A 145 -6.51 -13.18 -18.04
CA VAL A 145 -6.62 -13.40 -16.59
C VAL A 145 -6.61 -12.08 -15.83
N ALA A 146 -5.76 -11.12 -16.22
CA ALA A 146 -5.77 -9.79 -15.62
C ALA A 146 -7.11 -9.08 -15.82
N GLN A 147 -7.70 -9.17 -17.01
CA GLN A 147 -9.05 -8.66 -17.27
C GLN A 147 -10.13 -9.38 -16.42
N GLY A 148 -10.04 -10.69 -16.27
CA GLY A 148 -10.95 -11.46 -15.40
C GLY A 148 -10.90 -10.98 -13.93
N ARG A 149 -9.73 -10.56 -13.44
CA ARG A 149 -9.57 -10.01 -12.09
C ARG A 149 -10.27 -8.67 -11.88
N THR A 150 -10.56 -7.92 -12.94
CA THR A 150 -11.21 -6.61 -12.84
C THR A 150 -12.73 -6.67 -12.72
N THR A 151 -13.33 -7.83 -12.96
CA THR A 151 -14.79 -7.98 -13.05
C THR A 151 -15.50 -7.46 -11.80
N HIS A 152 -15.09 -7.91 -10.60
CA HIS A 152 -15.68 -7.46 -9.34
C HIS A 152 -15.36 -6.00 -9.02
N LEU A 153 -14.16 -5.49 -9.41
CA LEU A 153 -13.76 -4.11 -9.21
C LEU A 153 -14.64 -3.15 -10.05
N GLY A 154 -14.86 -3.51 -11.31
CA GLY A 154 -15.75 -2.75 -12.20
C GLY A 154 -17.20 -2.78 -11.71
N GLN A 155 -17.73 -3.96 -11.36
CA GLN A 155 -19.08 -4.10 -10.85
C GLN A 155 -19.31 -3.29 -9.57
N ALA A 156 -18.35 -3.29 -8.63
CA ALA A 156 -18.47 -2.51 -7.41
C ALA A 156 -18.64 -1.01 -7.68
N LEU A 157 -18.01 -0.47 -8.73
CA LEU A 157 -18.08 0.94 -9.09
C LEU A 157 -19.27 1.27 -10.00
N VAL A 158 -19.75 0.35 -10.80
CA VAL A 158 -20.97 0.55 -11.61
C VAL A 158 -22.19 0.84 -10.74
N HIS A 159 -22.28 0.23 -9.57
CA HIS A 159 -23.39 0.43 -8.64
C HIS A 159 -23.08 1.47 -7.54
N ALA A 160 -21.88 2.03 -7.51
CA ALA A 160 -21.50 3.05 -6.53
C ALA A 160 -22.00 4.44 -6.91
N ASP A 161 -22.25 5.27 -5.90
CA ASP A 161 -22.56 6.69 -6.08
C ASP A 161 -21.26 7.53 -6.26
N ALA A 162 -20.13 7.04 -5.72
CA ALA A 162 -18.83 7.72 -5.76
C ALA A 162 -17.66 6.74 -5.58
N GLY A 163 -16.48 7.14 -6.06
CA GLY A 163 -15.23 6.45 -5.84
C GLY A 163 -14.18 7.34 -5.19
N LEU A 164 -13.24 6.73 -4.46
CA LEU A 164 -12.05 7.38 -3.91
C LEU A 164 -10.82 6.55 -4.21
N SER A 165 -9.75 7.15 -4.71
CA SER A 165 -8.46 6.50 -4.96
C SER A 165 -7.33 7.28 -4.30
N PRO A 166 -6.25 6.63 -3.82
CA PRO A 166 -5.20 7.34 -3.10
C PRO A 166 -4.26 8.15 -3.99
N THR A 167 -4.12 7.80 -5.28
CA THR A 167 -3.22 8.51 -6.21
C THR A 167 -3.85 8.70 -7.59
N GLU A 168 -3.38 9.71 -8.33
CA GLU A 168 -3.83 9.97 -9.70
C GLU A 168 -3.47 8.79 -10.60
N TRP A 169 -2.28 8.23 -10.43
CA TRP A 169 -1.86 7.08 -11.20
C TRP A 169 -2.75 5.85 -10.95
N GLN A 170 -3.05 5.54 -9.68
CA GLN A 170 -3.94 4.42 -9.35
C GLN A 170 -5.35 4.65 -9.92
N ALA A 171 -5.89 5.84 -9.78
CA ALA A 171 -7.16 6.21 -10.39
C ALA A 171 -7.14 6.09 -11.93
N SER A 172 -6.03 6.43 -12.58
CA SER A 172 -5.87 6.34 -14.04
C SER A 172 -5.85 4.90 -14.58
N THR A 173 -5.72 3.90 -13.70
CA THR A 173 -5.82 2.50 -14.11
C THR A 173 -7.25 2.09 -14.49
N TYR A 174 -8.25 2.79 -13.95
CA TYR A 174 -9.66 2.53 -14.23
C TYR A 174 -10.08 3.01 -15.64
N PRO A 175 -11.06 2.33 -16.28
CA PRO A 175 -11.66 2.80 -17.52
C PRO A 175 -12.20 4.23 -17.39
N ALA A 176 -12.14 5.02 -18.47
CA ALA A 176 -12.52 6.44 -18.46
C ALA A 176 -13.93 6.71 -17.89
N SER A 177 -14.88 5.85 -18.19
CA SER A 177 -16.26 5.95 -17.68
C SER A 177 -16.35 5.82 -16.15
N ILE A 178 -15.51 4.97 -15.55
CA ILE A 178 -15.42 4.77 -14.10
C ILE A 178 -14.53 5.85 -13.48
N ARG A 179 -13.40 6.19 -14.13
CA ARG A 179 -12.46 7.20 -13.64
C ARG A 179 -13.13 8.53 -13.33
N ALA A 180 -14.14 8.92 -14.13
CA ALA A 180 -14.85 10.19 -13.98
C ALA A 180 -15.55 10.35 -12.60
N MET A 181 -15.92 9.27 -11.94
CA MET A 181 -16.57 9.28 -10.62
C MET A 181 -15.58 9.13 -9.44
N ILE A 182 -14.28 8.90 -9.72
CA ILE A 182 -13.26 8.67 -8.69
C ILE A 182 -12.59 9.99 -8.34
N LYS A 183 -12.77 10.43 -7.09
CA LYS A 183 -11.99 11.52 -6.49
C LYS A 183 -10.66 10.98 -5.96
N VAL A 184 -9.58 11.76 -6.14
CA VAL A 184 -8.27 11.36 -5.64
C VAL A 184 -7.97 12.09 -4.35
N ILE A 185 -7.81 11.32 -3.27
CA ILE A 185 -7.39 11.80 -1.96
C ILE A 185 -6.50 10.72 -1.34
N HIS A 186 -5.24 11.07 -1.05
CA HIS A 186 -4.30 10.14 -0.43
C HIS A 186 -4.66 9.88 1.04
N ASP A 187 -4.34 8.67 1.55
CA ASP A 187 -4.57 8.32 2.95
C ASP A 187 -3.76 9.20 3.93
N GLY A 188 -2.65 9.73 3.45
CA GLY A 188 -1.74 10.58 4.23
C GLY A 188 -0.77 9.78 5.09
N VAL A 189 0.22 10.48 5.61
CA VAL A 189 1.18 9.99 6.60
C VAL A 189 1.21 10.92 7.80
N ASP A 190 1.43 10.39 9.00
CA ASP A 190 1.50 11.22 10.21
C ASP A 190 2.86 11.95 10.28
N THR A 191 2.92 13.13 9.67
CA THR A 191 4.14 13.94 9.57
C THR A 191 4.60 14.49 10.93
N ALA A 192 3.75 14.47 11.94
CA ALA A 192 4.10 14.87 13.31
C ALA A 192 4.83 13.75 14.06
N VAL A 193 4.60 12.49 13.67
CA VAL A 193 5.32 11.31 14.18
C VAL A 193 6.57 11.04 13.34
N LEU A 194 6.39 11.03 12.01
CA LEU A 194 7.46 10.83 11.04
C LEU A 194 8.15 12.16 10.72
N LEU A 195 8.94 12.64 11.63
CA LEU A 195 9.75 13.87 11.48
C LEU A 195 11.23 13.55 11.63
N PRO A 196 12.13 14.38 11.04
CA PRO A 196 13.56 14.23 11.25
C PRO A 196 13.91 14.31 12.75
N ASN A 197 14.74 13.38 13.23
CA ASN A 197 15.16 13.34 14.62
C ASN A 197 16.66 12.98 14.72
N HIS A 198 17.47 13.97 15.07
CA HIS A 198 18.92 13.80 15.19
C HIS A 198 19.35 12.92 16.37
N ALA A 199 18.46 12.70 17.35
CA ALA A 199 18.70 11.82 18.49
C ALA A 199 18.17 10.39 18.27
N ALA A 200 17.60 10.10 17.09
CA ALA A 200 17.03 8.78 16.81
C ALA A 200 18.08 7.69 16.84
N THR A 201 17.66 6.54 17.35
CA THR A 201 18.48 5.32 17.37
C THR A 201 17.63 4.11 16.99
N PHE A 202 18.27 3.12 16.38
CA PHE A 202 17.63 1.84 16.05
C PHE A 202 18.52 0.70 16.55
N ASP A 203 17.98 -0.17 17.38
CA ASP A 203 18.71 -1.30 17.96
C ASP A 203 18.65 -2.51 17.03
N LEU A 204 19.82 -3.08 16.71
CA LEU A 204 19.94 -4.33 15.97
C LEU A 204 19.92 -5.53 16.92
N ALA A 205 19.54 -6.69 16.41
CA ALA A 205 19.43 -7.91 17.21
C ALA A 205 20.79 -8.39 17.81
N ASP A 206 21.89 -7.97 17.22
CA ASP A 206 23.25 -8.28 17.69
C ASP A 206 23.79 -7.31 18.75
N GLY A 207 22.97 -6.38 19.22
CA GLY A 207 23.29 -5.39 20.23
C GLY A 207 23.92 -4.09 19.70
N ARG A 208 24.18 -4.01 18.39
CA ARG A 208 24.64 -2.75 17.78
C ARG A 208 23.47 -1.74 17.72
N LYS A 209 23.82 -0.47 17.83
CA LYS A 209 22.88 0.64 17.82
C LYS A 209 23.21 1.56 16.65
N LEU A 210 22.32 1.64 15.69
CA LEU A 210 22.39 2.60 14.58
C LEU A 210 21.88 3.96 15.03
N ARG A 211 22.48 5.04 14.53
CA ARG A 211 22.15 6.43 14.90
C ARG A 211 21.96 7.28 13.65
N THR A 212 21.25 8.36 13.81
CA THR A 212 21.22 9.42 12.80
C THR A 212 22.64 9.92 12.54
N GLY A 213 23.05 9.93 11.28
CA GLY A 213 24.42 10.25 10.87
C GLY A 213 25.23 9.03 10.44
N ASP A 214 24.87 7.82 10.87
CA ASP A 214 25.49 6.59 10.37
C ASP A 214 25.14 6.34 8.89
N GLU A 215 25.92 5.50 8.22
CA GLU A 215 25.63 5.07 6.85
C GLU A 215 24.57 3.97 6.82
N VAL A 216 23.33 4.34 7.13
CA VAL A 216 22.20 3.42 7.17
C VAL A 216 21.45 3.46 5.85
N LEU A 217 21.45 2.33 5.14
CA LEU A 217 20.63 2.08 3.96
C LEU A 217 19.42 1.24 4.35
N THR A 218 18.22 1.71 4.01
CA THR A 218 16.98 1.01 4.35
C THR A 218 16.22 0.55 3.12
N PHE A 219 15.57 -0.61 3.24
CA PHE A 219 14.61 -1.15 2.29
C PHE A 219 13.41 -1.72 3.05
N VAL A 220 12.21 -1.22 2.77
CA VAL A 220 11.02 -1.56 3.56
C VAL A 220 9.87 -1.98 2.68
N ASN A 221 9.35 -3.19 2.90
CA ASN A 221 8.17 -3.70 2.21
C ASN A 221 7.34 -4.59 3.14
N ARG A 222 6.10 -4.90 2.74
CA ARG A 222 5.26 -5.87 3.46
C ARG A 222 5.88 -7.25 3.44
N ASN A 223 6.27 -7.69 2.24
CA ASN A 223 7.00 -8.95 2.00
C ASN A 223 8.11 -8.68 0.99
N LEU A 224 9.17 -9.49 1.05
CA LEU A 224 10.36 -9.36 0.22
C LEU A 224 10.15 -10.12 -1.09
N GLU A 225 9.73 -9.41 -2.13
CA GLU A 225 9.29 -10.01 -3.39
C GLU A 225 9.63 -9.13 -4.61
N PRO A 226 9.66 -9.70 -5.84
CA PRO A 226 10.01 -8.99 -7.06
C PRO A 226 9.15 -7.77 -7.36
N TYR A 227 7.84 -7.82 -7.07
CA TYR A 227 6.93 -6.67 -7.24
C TYR A 227 7.42 -5.39 -6.56
N ARG A 228 8.20 -5.54 -5.49
CA ARG A 228 8.79 -4.44 -4.72
C ARG A 228 10.29 -4.31 -4.96
N GLY A 229 10.82 -4.90 -6.04
CA GLY A 229 12.19 -4.74 -6.47
C GLY A 229 13.22 -5.39 -5.56
N TYR A 230 12.84 -6.33 -4.70
CA TYR A 230 13.77 -6.97 -3.77
C TYR A 230 14.96 -7.61 -4.47
N HIS A 231 14.77 -8.27 -5.62
CA HIS A 231 15.83 -8.86 -6.42
C HIS A 231 16.81 -7.82 -6.97
N ILE A 232 16.33 -6.68 -7.47
CA ILE A 232 17.18 -5.58 -7.96
C ILE A 232 17.99 -4.98 -6.81
N PHE A 233 17.32 -4.70 -5.68
CA PHE A 233 17.98 -4.15 -4.50
C PHE A 233 19.10 -5.09 -3.99
N MET A 234 18.81 -6.38 -3.84
CA MET A 234 19.80 -7.38 -3.37
C MET A 234 20.97 -7.51 -4.33
N ARG A 235 20.73 -7.49 -5.64
CA ARG A 235 21.79 -7.54 -6.67
C ARG A 235 22.67 -6.30 -6.69
N ALA A 236 22.16 -5.15 -6.21
CA ALA A 236 22.95 -3.91 -6.08
C ALA A 236 23.85 -3.91 -4.83
N LEU A 237 23.48 -4.62 -3.77
CA LEU A 237 24.16 -4.55 -2.46
C LEU A 237 25.64 -4.92 -2.48
N PRO A 238 26.14 -5.95 -3.21
CA PRO A 238 27.57 -6.28 -3.19
C PRO A 238 28.48 -5.10 -3.56
N ALA A 239 28.12 -4.36 -4.61
CA ALA A 239 28.89 -3.20 -5.05
C ALA A 239 28.80 -2.03 -4.05
N ILE A 240 27.62 -1.80 -3.45
CA ILE A 240 27.42 -0.76 -2.42
C ILE A 240 28.28 -1.07 -1.20
N LEU A 241 28.24 -2.30 -0.67
CA LEU A 241 28.97 -2.69 0.53
C LEU A 241 30.48 -2.74 0.31
N ALA A 242 30.92 -3.05 -0.92
CA ALA A 242 32.34 -2.94 -1.29
C ALA A 242 32.82 -1.48 -1.31
N ALA A 243 32.01 -0.57 -1.86
CA ALA A 243 32.35 0.85 -1.94
C ALA A 243 32.19 1.59 -0.59
N ARG A 244 31.33 1.11 0.30
CA ARG A 244 31.00 1.73 1.60
C ARG A 244 31.23 0.73 2.76
N PRO A 245 32.46 0.59 3.27
CA PRO A 245 32.78 -0.39 4.33
C PRO A 245 32.04 -0.16 5.65
N GLN A 246 31.58 1.07 5.93
CA GLN A 246 30.84 1.41 7.16
C GLN A 246 29.31 1.26 7.00
N ALA A 247 28.80 1.08 5.78
CA ALA A 247 27.37 1.02 5.52
C ALA A 247 26.72 -0.19 6.22
N GLN A 248 25.58 0.07 6.85
CA GLN A 248 24.68 -0.93 7.43
C GLN A 248 23.37 -0.95 6.67
N VAL A 249 22.93 -2.11 6.23
CA VAL A 249 21.71 -2.29 5.45
C VAL A 249 20.65 -2.90 6.34
N VAL A 250 19.49 -2.23 6.49
CA VAL A 250 18.36 -2.75 7.26
C VAL A 250 17.19 -3.02 6.34
N ILE A 251 16.77 -4.29 6.29
CA ILE A 251 15.71 -4.79 5.42
C ILE A 251 14.51 -5.19 6.28
N VAL A 252 13.39 -4.48 6.07
CA VAL A 252 12.10 -4.76 6.72
C VAL A 252 11.19 -5.46 5.73
N GLY A 253 10.62 -6.58 6.11
CA GLY A 253 9.64 -7.31 5.30
C GLY A 253 9.49 -8.76 5.75
N GLY A 254 8.31 -9.33 5.51
CA GLY A 254 8.07 -10.75 5.71
C GLY A 254 8.59 -11.59 4.56
N ASP A 255 8.52 -12.91 4.74
CA ASP A 255 8.91 -13.90 3.73
C ASP A 255 7.72 -14.58 3.06
N GLU A 256 6.55 -13.95 3.15
CA GLU A 256 5.34 -14.38 2.46
C GLU A 256 5.26 -13.74 1.07
N VAL A 257 4.32 -14.18 0.26
CA VAL A 257 4.00 -13.56 -1.04
C VAL A 257 2.71 -12.76 -0.90
N SER A 258 2.80 -11.46 -1.20
CA SER A 258 1.63 -10.57 -1.25
C SER A 258 1.09 -10.44 -2.67
N TYR A 259 2.00 -10.40 -3.65
CA TYR A 259 1.69 -10.13 -5.06
C TYR A 259 2.40 -11.16 -5.96
N GLY A 260 1.75 -11.56 -7.03
CA GLY A 260 2.32 -12.55 -7.94
C GLY A 260 2.27 -13.98 -7.40
N ALA A 261 3.29 -14.76 -7.72
CA ALA A 261 3.44 -16.16 -7.31
C ALA A 261 4.74 -16.37 -6.53
N ALA A 262 4.78 -17.36 -5.67
CA ALA A 262 6.01 -17.80 -5.02
C ALA A 262 6.99 -18.41 -6.05
N PRO A 263 8.30 -18.41 -5.78
CA PRO A 263 9.25 -19.14 -6.59
C PRO A 263 8.92 -20.64 -6.57
N LYS A 264 9.23 -21.32 -7.67
CA LYS A 264 8.85 -22.73 -7.83
C LYS A 264 9.53 -23.60 -6.76
N GLY A 265 8.72 -24.28 -5.96
CA GLY A 265 9.21 -25.18 -4.90
C GLY A 265 9.62 -24.49 -3.59
N GLU A 266 9.43 -23.18 -3.48
CA GLU A 266 9.78 -22.41 -2.30
C GLU A 266 8.55 -21.65 -1.76
N LYS A 267 8.63 -21.20 -0.49
CA LYS A 267 7.53 -20.48 0.17
C LYS A 267 7.55 -18.98 -0.09
N GLY A 268 8.72 -18.42 -0.34
CA GLY A 268 8.93 -16.98 -0.49
C GLY A 268 10.19 -16.65 -1.30
N TRP A 269 10.36 -15.38 -1.57
CA TRP A 269 11.43 -14.87 -2.42
C TRP A 269 12.70 -14.48 -1.65
N LYS A 270 12.62 -14.33 -0.34
CA LYS A 270 13.73 -13.83 0.48
C LYS A 270 15.00 -14.66 0.30
N ASP A 271 14.94 -15.95 0.62
CA ASP A 271 16.11 -16.81 0.56
C ASP A 271 16.48 -17.15 -0.88
N HIS A 272 15.51 -17.26 -1.78
CA HIS A 272 15.75 -17.46 -3.20
C HIS A 272 16.69 -16.39 -3.77
N ILE A 273 16.36 -15.12 -3.59
CA ILE A 273 17.17 -14.00 -4.10
C ILE A 273 18.45 -13.80 -3.27
N LEU A 274 18.40 -13.98 -1.94
CA LEU A 274 19.60 -13.88 -1.10
C LEU A 274 20.67 -14.88 -1.55
N ASN A 275 20.29 -16.10 -1.91
CA ASN A 275 21.23 -17.12 -2.35
C ASN A 275 21.95 -16.75 -3.66
N GLU A 276 21.33 -15.95 -4.55
CA GLU A 276 22.01 -15.46 -5.78
C GLU A 276 23.24 -14.60 -5.50
N VAL A 277 23.23 -13.87 -4.38
CA VAL A 277 24.25 -12.86 -4.06
C VAL A 277 25.08 -13.20 -2.81
N ARG A 278 24.71 -14.24 -2.07
CA ARG A 278 25.28 -14.57 -0.74
C ARG A 278 26.81 -14.60 -0.73
N ASP A 279 27.43 -15.23 -1.73
CA ASP A 279 28.89 -15.40 -1.79
C ASP A 279 29.63 -14.06 -2.10
N LYS A 280 28.90 -13.04 -2.54
CA LYS A 280 29.43 -11.71 -2.87
C LYS A 280 29.03 -10.67 -1.84
N LEU A 281 28.24 -11.05 -0.84
CA LEU A 281 27.61 -10.15 0.11
C LEU A 281 28.27 -10.27 1.49
N ASP A 282 28.67 -9.15 2.08
CA ASP A 282 29.02 -9.10 3.49
C ASP A 282 27.75 -9.16 4.34
N VAL A 283 27.32 -10.39 4.63
CA VAL A 283 26.06 -10.67 5.34
C VAL A 283 26.05 -10.12 6.78
N ALA A 284 27.22 -9.86 7.38
CA ALA A 284 27.31 -9.27 8.74
C ALA A 284 26.83 -7.82 8.78
N ARG A 285 26.70 -7.17 7.62
CA ARG A 285 26.22 -5.79 7.49
C ARG A 285 24.83 -5.70 6.86
N VAL A 286 24.14 -6.82 6.64
CA VAL A 286 22.77 -6.88 6.09
C VAL A 286 21.81 -7.49 7.11
N HIS A 287 20.93 -6.65 7.66
CA HIS A 287 20.08 -6.98 8.79
C HIS A 287 18.64 -7.18 8.31
N PHE A 288 18.21 -8.44 8.25
CA PHE A 288 16.81 -8.80 8.01
C PHE A 288 16.04 -8.77 9.33
N VAL A 289 15.27 -7.74 9.57
CA VAL A 289 14.55 -7.52 10.85
C VAL A 289 13.10 -8.00 10.83
N GLY A 290 12.65 -8.59 9.72
CA GLY A 290 11.27 -9.06 9.59
C GLY A 290 10.25 -7.90 9.60
N LYS A 291 9.06 -8.16 10.12
CA LYS A 291 8.02 -7.14 10.35
C LYS A 291 8.25 -6.51 11.71
N VAL A 292 8.42 -5.20 11.77
CA VAL A 292 8.70 -4.46 13.02
C VAL A 292 7.47 -3.69 13.49
N PRO A 293 7.33 -3.44 14.81
CA PRO A 293 6.32 -2.51 15.33
C PRO A 293 6.49 -1.11 14.77
N TYR A 294 5.38 -0.35 14.66
CA TYR A 294 5.40 0.98 14.01
C TYR A 294 6.40 1.96 14.66
N ALA A 295 6.53 1.95 15.98
CA ALA A 295 7.51 2.80 16.66
C ALA A 295 8.97 2.50 16.25
N GLN A 296 9.31 1.21 16.04
CA GLN A 296 10.62 0.81 15.53
C GLN A 296 10.79 1.20 14.06
N PHE A 297 9.73 1.08 13.25
CA PHE A 297 9.73 1.55 11.87
C PHE A 297 10.01 3.06 11.80
N VAL A 298 9.34 3.87 12.63
CA VAL A 298 9.59 5.32 12.72
C VAL A 298 11.05 5.60 13.05
N ALA A 299 11.60 4.95 14.09
CA ALA A 299 13.00 5.10 14.47
C ALA A 299 13.95 4.70 13.32
N LEU A 300 13.66 3.62 12.62
CA LEU A 300 14.43 3.18 11.46
C LEU A 300 14.42 4.22 10.33
N MET A 301 13.25 4.80 10.01
CA MET A 301 13.17 5.85 8.99
C MET A 301 13.95 7.10 9.39
N GLN A 302 13.97 7.45 10.69
CA GLN A 302 14.70 8.59 11.21
C GLN A 302 16.21 8.42 11.18
N VAL A 303 16.73 7.19 11.35
CA VAL A 303 18.19 6.91 11.24
C VAL A 303 18.61 6.64 9.79
N SER A 304 17.67 6.44 8.88
CA SER A 304 17.95 6.13 7.46
C SER A 304 18.63 7.30 6.76
N ARG A 305 19.86 7.09 6.27
CA ARG A 305 20.53 8.06 5.42
C ARG A 305 20.02 8.01 4.00
N ALA A 306 19.81 6.81 3.46
CA ALA A 306 19.24 6.55 2.16
C ALA A 306 18.17 5.45 2.26
N HIS A 307 17.04 5.67 1.60
CA HIS A 307 15.94 4.72 1.50
C HIS A 307 15.75 4.29 0.06
N ALA A 308 15.97 3.00 -0.22
CA ALA A 308 15.72 2.43 -1.54
C ALA A 308 14.23 2.04 -1.64
N TYR A 309 13.53 2.60 -2.61
CA TYR A 309 12.13 2.33 -2.86
C TYR A 309 11.89 1.88 -4.29
N LEU A 310 11.57 0.61 -4.46
CA LEU A 310 11.26 0.04 -5.77
C LEU A 310 9.81 -0.49 -5.78
N THR A 311 9.14 -0.26 -6.89
CA THR A 311 7.84 -0.90 -7.16
C THR A 311 7.64 -1.05 -8.66
N TYR A 312 6.99 -2.15 -9.07
CA TYR A 312 6.40 -2.24 -10.39
C TYR A 312 5.39 -1.09 -10.58
N PRO A 313 4.90 -0.82 -11.79
CA PRO A 313 3.74 0.04 -12.00
C PRO A 313 2.50 -0.55 -11.30
N PHE A 314 2.43 -0.37 -10.00
CA PHE A 314 1.48 -0.97 -9.07
C PHE A 314 1.16 0.00 -7.92
N VAL A 315 0.32 -0.42 -6.97
CA VAL A 315 -0.07 0.38 -5.79
C VAL A 315 1.15 0.98 -5.09
N LEU A 316 1.13 2.29 -4.87
CA LEU A 316 2.17 3.00 -4.13
C LEU A 316 2.11 2.65 -2.64
N SER A 317 3.24 2.28 -2.06
CA SER A 317 3.33 2.04 -0.61
C SER A 317 3.53 3.36 0.14
N TRP A 318 2.93 3.47 1.32
CA TRP A 318 3.11 4.64 2.21
C TRP A 318 4.57 4.84 2.64
N SER A 319 5.36 3.74 2.75
CA SER A 319 6.74 3.78 3.27
C SER A 319 7.65 4.78 2.55
N MET A 320 7.43 5.04 1.27
CA MET A 320 8.17 6.04 0.52
C MET A 320 7.90 7.46 1.06
N ILE A 321 6.64 7.82 1.21
CA ILE A 321 6.24 9.14 1.72
C ILE A 321 6.60 9.26 3.20
N GLU A 322 6.53 8.17 3.95
CA GLU A 322 6.97 8.09 5.34
C GLU A 322 8.47 8.35 5.47
N ALA A 323 9.30 7.76 4.58
CA ALA A 323 10.73 8.01 4.51
C ALA A 323 11.05 9.47 4.14
N MET A 324 10.34 10.04 3.14
CA MET A 324 10.43 11.46 2.77
C MET A 324 10.09 12.36 3.98
N SER A 325 9.04 12.03 4.71
CA SER A 325 8.59 12.76 5.89
C SER A 325 9.61 12.69 7.02
N ALA A 326 10.22 11.54 7.27
CA ALA A 326 11.26 11.35 8.30
C ALA A 326 12.62 11.99 7.94
N GLY A 327 12.77 12.47 6.70
CA GLY A 327 13.99 13.15 6.23
C GLY A 327 15.05 12.21 5.67
N ALA A 328 14.74 10.96 5.32
CA ALA A 328 15.63 10.09 4.56
C ALA A 328 15.76 10.58 3.11
N HIS A 329 16.92 10.38 2.46
CA HIS A 329 17.02 10.55 1.02
C HIS A 329 16.40 9.35 0.32
N VAL A 330 15.32 9.55 -0.43
CA VAL A 330 14.67 8.48 -1.18
C VAL A 330 15.29 8.35 -2.57
N VAL A 331 15.79 7.15 -2.85
CA VAL A 331 16.13 6.71 -4.20
C VAL A 331 15.01 5.79 -4.66
N GLY A 332 14.20 6.25 -5.61
CA GLY A 332 13.00 5.56 -6.09
C GLY A 332 13.17 4.97 -7.49
N SER A 333 12.41 3.91 -7.80
CA SER A 333 12.33 3.40 -9.18
C SER A 333 11.62 4.41 -10.09
N ARG A 334 12.15 4.60 -11.31
CA ARG A 334 11.54 5.44 -12.35
C ARG A 334 10.31 4.74 -12.96
N THR A 335 9.31 4.53 -12.13
CA THR A 335 8.01 3.96 -12.51
C THR A 335 6.91 4.98 -12.27
N ALA A 336 5.84 4.92 -13.04
CA ALA A 336 4.80 5.93 -13.05
C ALA A 336 4.21 6.27 -11.65
N PRO A 337 3.90 5.30 -10.76
CA PRO A 337 3.41 5.62 -9.41
C PRO A 337 4.44 6.39 -8.57
N VAL A 338 5.73 6.14 -8.73
CA VAL A 338 6.80 6.84 -7.99
C VAL A 338 7.01 8.24 -8.56
N GLN A 339 6.96 8.39 -9.89
CA GLN A 339 7.10 9.68 -10.57
C GLN A 339 5.95 10.67 -10.27
N GLU A 340 4.81 10.20 -9.80
CA GLU A 340 3.74 11.09 -9.31
C GLU A 340 4.15 11.86 -8.05
N VAL A 341 5.04 11.29 -7.24
CA VAL A 341 5.46 11.85 -5.95
C VAL A 341 6.86 12.45 -6.02
N ILE A 342 7.78 11.76 -6.69
CA ILE A 342 9.19 12.15 -6.78
C ILE A 342 9.49 12.77 -8.14
N THR A 343 9.95 14.01 -8.13
CA THR A 343 10.61 14.68 -9.24
C THR A 343 12.12 14.48 -9.08
N ASP A 344 12.74 13.84 -10.07
CA ASP A 344 14.17 13.48 -10.04
C ASP A 344 15.07 14.73 -9.88
N GLY A 345 15.96 14.69 -8.90
CA GLY A 345 16.87 15.79 -8.57
C GLY A 345 16.22 16.97 -7.82
N GLU A 346 14.91 16.91 -7.52
CA GLU A 346 14.23 17.96 -6.76
C GLU A 346 13.90 17.50 -5.33
N ASN A 347 13.11 16.45 -5.17
CA ASN A 347 12.67 15.93 -3.89
C ASN A 347 13.00 14.44 -3.66
N GLY A 348 13.90 13.91 -4.47
CA GLY A 348 14.41 12.55 -4.42
C GLY A 348 15.24 12.24 -5.65
N SER A 349 15.71 11.02 -5.76
CA SER A 349 16.41 10.52 -6.94
C SER A 349 15.65 9.39 -7.60
N LEU A 350 15.64 9.33 -8.93
CA LEU A 350 14.99 8.27 -9.69
C LEU A 350 16.00 7.47 -10.49
N VAL A 351 15.91 6.14 -10.39
CA VAL A 351 16.74 5.19 -11.13
C VAL A 351 15.84 4.27 -11.94
N ASP A 352 16.26 3.88 -13.15
CA ASP A 352 15.55 2.84 -13.92
C ASP A 352 15.42 1.57 -13.08
N PHE A 353 14.22 0.95 -13.12
CA PHE A 353 13.91 -0.17 -12.23
C PHE A 353 14.92 -1.32 -12.37
N PHE A 354 15.34 -1.64 -13.60
CA PHE A 354 16.19 -2.79 -13.91
C PHE A 354 17.70 -2.50 -13.95
N ASP A 355 18.12 -1.23 -13.85
CA ASP A 355 19.53 -0.84 -13.91
C ASP A 355 20.23 -1.03 -12.56
N VAL A 356 20.64 -2.27 -12.26
CA VAL A 356 21.36 -2.65 -11.03
C VAL A 356 22.62 -1.80 -10.81
N ALA A 357 23.34 -1.45 -11.89
CA ALA A 357 24.57 -0.67 -11.79
C ALA A 357 24.27 0.78 -11.37
N ALA A 358 23.23 1.39 -11.96
CA ALA A 358 22.78 2.73 -11.57
C ALA A 358 22.22 2.75 -10.13
N TRP A 359 21.52 1.70 -9.70
CA TRP A 359 21.10 1.56 -8.29
C TRP A 359 22.30 1.53 -7.35
N SER A 360 23.31 0.71 -7.67
CA SER A 360 24.54 0.64 -6.87
C SER A 360 25.24 2.00 -6.80
N ALA A 361 25.39 2.67 -7.94
CA ALA A 361 26.06 3.97 -7.99
C ALA A 361 25.29 5.06 -7.22
N LYS A 362 23.97 5.16 -7.42
CA LYS A 362 23.15 6.20 -6.76
C LYS A 362 23.03 6.00 -5.26
N LEU A 363 22.87 4.77 -4.77
CA LEU A 363 22.82 4.47 -3.35
C LEU A 363 24.18 4.67 -2.69
N THR A 364 25.28 4.31 -3.37
CA THR A 364 26.65 4.60 -2.88
C THR A 364 26.88 6.10 -2.76
N GLU A 365 26.51 6.89 -3.76
CA GLU A 365 26.60 8.35 -3.74
C GLU A 365 25.77 8.94 -2.58
N ALA A 366 24.53 8.47 -2.39
CA ALA A 366 23.65 8.94 -1.31
C ALA A 366 24.21 8.65 0.10
N LEU A 367 24.94 7.54 0.27
CA LEU A 367 25.62 7.21 1.52
C LEU A 367 26.90 8.02 1.71
N ALA A 368 27.66 8.25 0.63
CA ALA A 368 28.96 8.92 0.67
C ALA A 368 28.85 10.44 0.87
N GLU A 369 27.88 11.06 0.22
CA GLU A 369 27.77 12.51 0.08
C GLU A 369 26.44 13.06 0.65
N PRO A 370 26.13 12.85 1.96
CA PRO A 370 24.82 13.20 2.53
C PRO A 370 24.48 14.71 2.38
N GLU A 371 25.49 15.58 2.41
CA GLU A 371 25.32 17.03 2.29
C GLU A 371 24.82 17.43 0.89
N LYS A 372 25.24 16.73 -0.16
CA LYS A 372 24.76 16.93 -1.52
C LYS A 372 23.25 16.73 -1.65
N PHE A 373 22.71 15.78 -0.88
CA PHE A 373 21.30 15.43 -0.91
C PHE A 373 20.45 16.17 0.14
N GLN A 374 21.06 16.99 0.99
CA GLN A 374 20.33 17.75 2.01
C GLN A 374 19.22 18.65 1.42
N PRO A 375 19.42 19.37 0.30
CA PRO A 375 18.34 20.15 -0.31
C PRO A 375 17.16 19.27 -0.80
N LEU A 376 17.46 18.08 -1.34
CA LEU A 376 16.44 17.14 -1.82
C LEU A 376 15.64 16.58 -0.65
N ARG A 377 16.29 16.24 0.45
CA ARG A 377 15.66 15.76 1.69
C ARG A 377 14.71 16.82 2.28
N ALA A 378 15.14 18.09 2.29
CA ALA A 378 14.29 19.19 2.74
C ALA A 378 13.03 19.32 1.88
N ARG A 379 13.17 19.33 0.54
CA ARG A 379 12.02 19.37 -0.39
C ARG A 379 11.15 18.12 -0.33
N ALA A 380 11.74 16.94 -0.09
CA ALA A 380 10.98 15.71 0.15
C ALA A 380 10.07 15.86 1.38
N ARG A 381 10.61 16.40 2.46
CA ARG A 381 9.84 16.71 3.68
C ARG A 381 8.74 17.73 3.40
N GLU A 382 9.03 18.80 2.68
CA GLU A 382 8.02 19.81 2.28
C GLU A 382 6.91 19.18 1.43
N THR A 383 7.26 18.28 0.50
CA THR A 383 6.29 17.53 -0.30
C THR A 383 5.37 16.69 0.59
N ALA A 384 5.93 15.98 1.58
CA ALA A 384 5.14 15.22 2.54
C ALA A 384 4.19 16.12 3.37
N LEU A 385 4.69 17.25 3.86
CA LEU A 385 3.90 18.21 4.64
C LEU A 385 2.78 18.86 3.83
N ASN A 386 3.07 19.27 2.59
CA ASN A 386 2.15 20.08 1.78
C ASN A 386 1.15 19.26 0.97
N ARG A 387 1.43 17.96 0.72
CA ARG A 387 0.55 17.11 -0.10
C ARG A 387 -0.01 15.91 0.65
N TYR A 388 0.73 15.38 1.63
CA TYR A 388 0.47 14.07 2.22
C TYR A 388 0.34 14.09 3.75
N ASP A 389 0.33 15.27 4.39
CA ASP A 389 0.07 15.36 5.83
C ASP A 389 -1.31 14.79 6.14
N MET A 390 -1.34 13.69 6.89
CA MET A 390 -2.58 12.99 7.22
C MET A 390 -3.54 13.91 7.97
N ARG A 391 -3.06 14.62 8.99
CA ARG A 391 -3.91 15.41 9.91
C ARG A 391 -4.40 16.70 9.29
N LYS A 392 -3.55 17.40 8.51
CA LYS A 392 -3.83 18.76 8.02
C LYS A 392 -4.39 18.78 6.61
N ILE A 393 -4.09 17.75 5.79
CA ILE A 393 -4.41 17.75 4.36
C ILE A 393 -5.35 16.61 3.99
N CYS A 394 -4.93 15.35 4.23
CA CYS A 394 -5.61 14.20 3.68
C CYS A 394 -6.88 13.85 4.42
N LEU A 395 -6.81 13.73 5.74
CA LEU A 395 -7.97 13.38 6.58
C LEU A 395 -9.10 14.42 6.50
N PRO A 396 -8.85 15.73 6.59
CA PRO A 396 -9.90 16.73 6.39
C PRO A 396 -10.60 16.64 5.04
N LYS A 397 -9.83 16.42 3.95
CA LYS A 397 -10.41 16.23 2.59
C LYS A 397 -11.25 14.96 2.49
N MET A 398 -10.82 13.85 3.12
CA MET A 398 -11.61 12.61 3.14
C MET A 398 -12.89 12.77 3.95
N VAL A 399 -12.81 13.42 5.11
CA VAL A 399 -13.99 13.71 5.94
C VAL A 399 -15.00 14.55 5.18
N GLU A 400 -14.57 15.68 4.61
CA GLU A 400 -15.41 16.53 3.77
C GLU A 400 -16.07 15.75 2.62
N TYR A 401 -15.31 14.87 1.98
CA TYR A 401 -15.83 14.07 0.87
C TYR A 401 -16.91 13.09 1.35
N VAL A 402 -16.69 12.38 2.45
CA VAL A 402 -17.69 11.48 3.02
C VAL A 402 -18.94 12.26 3.47
N GLU A 403 -18.76 13.39 4.16
CA GLU A 403 -19.85 14.24 4.64
C GLU A 403 -20.69 14.81 3.48
N SER A 404 -20.05 15.11 2.34
CA SER A 404 -20.74 15.64 1.15
C SER A 404 -21.68 14.64 0.48
N LEU A 405 -21.54 13.35 0.75
CA LEU A 405 -22.42 12.28 0.22
C LEU A 405 -23.64 12.05 1.09
N GLY A 406 -23.62 12.52 2.34
CA GLY A 406 -24.74 12.36 3.25
C GLY A 406 -25.96 13.23 2.91
N PRO A 407 -27.07 13.05 3.63
CA PRO A 407 -28.24 13.91 3.46
C PRO A 407 -27.84 15.35 3.74
N LYS A 408 -28.23 16.25 2.81
CA LYS A 408 -28.07 17.69 3.04
C LYS A 408 -28.85 18.05 4.29
N ALA A 409 -28.22 18.77 5.22
CA ALA A 409 -28.94 19.36 6.34
C ALA A 409 -30.14 20.12 5.78
N ALA A 410 -31.32 19.82 6.30
CA ALA A 410 -32.49 20.64 5.98
C ALA A 410 -32.17 22.09 6.40
N VAL A 411 -32.11 22.98 5.42
CA VAL A 411 -31.92 24.43 5.62
C VAL A 411 -33.12 25.01 6.35
#